data_60f45bb71e0213734fe206c278a34492
#
_entry.id   60f45bb71e0213734fe206c278a34492
#
_cell.length_a   1.000
_cell.length_b   1.000
_cell.length_c   1.000
_cell.angle_alpha   90.00
_cell.angle_beta   90.00
_cell.angle_gamma   90.00
#
_symmetry.space_group_name_H-M   'P 1'
#
loop_
_entity.id
_entity.type
_entity.pdbx_description
1 polymer ?
#
loop_
_entity_poly.entity_id
_entity_poly.type
_entity_poly.pdbx_seq_one_letter_code
_entity_poly.pdbx_strand_id
1 'polypeptide(L)'
;IEDLILTGDSVLLLGRPGVGKTTMLREVARVLADDADKRVIVVDTSNEIAGDGDIPHPGIGSARRMQVPSPAMQHAVMIEAVENHMPEVIVIDEIGTELDANAARTIAERGVQLVATAHGNTLGNLIMNPTLSDVVGGVQSVILGDDEARRRRTQKTVLERRAPPTFDILVEIQGWSDVVVHSDV
;
A
#
# COMPACT_ATOMS: atom_id res chain seq x y z
N ILE A 1 3.59 -14.12 4.33
CA ILE A 1 2.89 -12.81 4.34
C ILE A 1 2.00 -12.66 5.58
N GLU A 2 1.37 -13.73 6.05
CA GLU A 2 0.54 -13.69 7.26
C GLU A 2 1.32 -13.08 8.43
N ASP A 3 2.55 -13.49 8.66
CA ASP A 3 3.41 -12.95 9.73
C ASP A 3 3.62 -11.42 9.60
N LEU A 4 3.65 -10.90 8.37
CA LEU A 4 3.87 -9.47 8.12
C LEU A 4 2.61 -8.63 8.35
N ILE A 5 1.43 -9.14 8.00
CA ILE A 5 0.18 -8.40 8.17
C ILE A 5 -0.32 -8.39 9.61
N LEU A 6 0.10 -9.36 10.43
CA LEU A 6 -0.29 -9.45 11.83
C LEU A 6 0.52 -8.52 12.75
N THR A 7 1.63 -7.96 12.28
CA THR A 7 2.42 -6.98 13.06
C THR A 7 1.66 -5.67 13.29
N GLY A 8 0.72 -5.33 12.41
CA GLY A 8 0.02 -4.05 12.39
C GLY A 8 0.68 -3.02 11.47
N ASP A 9 1.82 -3.34 10.88
CA ASP A 9 2.52 -2.50 9.92
C ASP A 9 1.75 -2.44 8.58
N SER A 10 1.88 -1.32 7.88
CA SER A 10 1.29 -1.17 6.55
C SER A 10 2.15 -1.87 5.50
N VAL A 11 1.51 -2.66 4.63
CA VAL A 11 2.19 -3.52 3.66
C VAL A 11 1.79 -3.16 2.23
N LEU A 12 2.79 -2.93 1.38
CA LEU A 12 2.60 -2.70 -0.06
C LEU A 12 3.08 -3.91 -0.86
N LEU A 13 2.20 -4.44 -1.72
CA LEU A 13 2.50 -5.58 -2.59
C LEU A 13 2.83 -5.08 -4.01
N LEU A 14 3.98 -5.44 -4.52
CA LEU A 14 4.37 -5.19 -5.90
C LEU A 14 4.49 -6.52 -6.66
N GLY A 15 4.31 -6.48 -7.96
CA GLY A 15 4.49 -7.65 -8.80
C GLY A 15 3.78 -7.51 -10.15
N ARG A 16 4.19 -8.34 -11.10
CA ARG A 16 3.62 -8.35 -12.45
C ARG A 16 2.13 -8.67 -12.44
N PRO A 17 1.38 -8.24 -13.45
CA PRO A 17 0.01 -8.72 -13.64
C PRO A 17 -0.04 -10.25 -13.66
N GLY A 18 -1.06 -10.84 -13.04
CA GLY A 18 -1.28 -12.28 -13.04
C GLY A 18 -0.45 -13.10 -12.03
N VAL A 19 0.41 -12.49 -11.20
CA VAL A 19 1.17 -13.21 -10.15
C VAL A 19 0.35 -13.57 -8.91
N GLY A 20 -0.95 -13.23 -8.87
CA GLY A 20 -1.84 -13.59 -7.77
C GLY A 20 -2.04 -12.51 -6.70
N LYS A 21 -1.68 -11.24 -6.95
CA LYS A 21 -1.87 -10.12 -5.99
C LYS A 21 -3.29 -10.03 -5.46
N THR A 22 -4.28 -10.05 -6.34
CA THR A 22 -5.72 -9.99 -5.97
C THR A 22 -6.13 -11.15 -5.07
N THR A 23 -5.68 -12.36 -5.39
CA THR A 23 -5.93 -13.55 -4.54
C THR A 23 -5.29 -13.39 -3.17
N MET A 24 -4.10 -12.82 -3.13
CA MET A 24 -3.38 -12.56 -1.88
C MET A 24 -4.08 -11.49 -1.04
N LEU A 25 -4.53 -10.38 -1.66
CA LEU A 25 -5.30 -9.34 -0.96
C LEU A 25 -6.62 -9.88 -0.39
N ARG A 26 -7.28 -10.78 -1.12
CA ARG A 26 -8.50 -11.44 -0.66
C ARG A 26 -8.24 -12.27 0.59
N GLU A 27 -7.20 -13.08 0.58
CA GLU A 27 -6.81 -13.88 1.74
C GLU A 27 -6.34 -13.01 2.92
N VAL A 28 -5.59 -11.94 2.66
CA VAL A 28 -5.21 -10.95 3.69
C VAL A 28 -6.45 -10.35 4.36
N ALA A 29 -7.44 -9.95 3.57
CA ALA A 29 -8.69 -9.40 4.11
C ALA A 29 -9.39 -10.42 5.02
N ARG A 30 -9.48 -11.69 4.60
CA ARG A 30 -10.08 -12.78 5.39
C ARG A 30 -9.31 -13.03 6.69
N VAL A 31 -7.99 -13.20 6.61
CA VAL A 31 -7.17 -13.49 7.80
C VAL A 31 -7.27 -12.36 8.83
N LEU A 32 -7.19 -11.11 8.38
CA LEU A 32 -7.30 -9.98 9.30
C LEU A 32 -8.71 -9.84 9.90
N ALA A 33 -9.76 -10.13 9.11
CA ALA A 33 -11.13 -10.02 9.59
C ALA A 33 -11.58 -11.21 10.46
N ASP A 34 -11.29 -12.43 10.02
CA ASP A 34 -11.83 -13.64 10.67
C ASP A 34 -10.88 -14.22 11.72
N ASP A 35 -9.56 -14.27 11.41
CA ASP A 35 -8.59 -14.92 12.29
C ASP A 35 -8.01 -13.93 13.32
N ALA A 36 -7.84 -12.64 12.93
CA ALA A 36 -7.35 -11.59 13.82
C ALA A 36 -8.45 -10.69 14.44
N ASP A 37 -9.72 -10.92 14.11
CA ASP A 37 -10.90 -10.19 14.61
C ASP A 37 -10.80 -8.66 14.45
N LYS A 38 -10.20 -8.21 13.35
CA LYS A 38 -10.06 -6.78 13.02
C LYS A 38 -11.22 -6.27 12.18
N ARG A 39 -11.54 -4.99 12.36
CA ARG A 39 -12.50 -4.30 11.47
C ARG A 39 -11.80 -3.96 10.16
N VAL A 40 -12.01 -4.81 9.14
CA VAL A 40 -11.40 -4.70 7.82
C VAL A 40 -12.39 -4.14 6.81
N ILE A 41 -11.94 -3.13 6.06
CA ILE A 41 -12.66 -2.61 4.90
C ILE A 41 -11.84 -2.88 3.65
N VAL A 42 -12.50 -3.42 2.62
CA VAL A 42 -11.92 -3.60 1.28
C VAL A 42 -12.44 -2.50 0.37
N VAL A 43 -11.55 -1.65 -0.11
CA VAL A 43 -11.85 -0.64 -1.14
C VAL A 43 -11.48 -1.25 -2.48
N ASP A 44 -12.49 -1.66 -3.23
CA ASP A 44 -12.35 -2.50 -4.42
C ASP A 44 -12.82 -1.74 -5.67
N THR A 45 -11.86 -1.21 -6.42
CA THR A 45 -12.12 -0.40 -7.61
C THR A 45 -12.40 -1.25 -8.84
N SER A 46 -11.71 -2.37 -8.97
CA SER A 46 -11.85 -3.29 -10.10
C SER A 46 -12.92 -4.36 -9.89
N ASN A 47 -13.46 -4.47 -8.66
CA ASN A 47 -14.35 -5.54 -8.23
C ASN A 47 -13.71 -6.94 -8.31
N GLU A 48 -12.38 -7.00 -8.29
CA GLU A 48 -11.64 -8.27 -8.38
C GLU A 48 -11.41 -8.94 -7.03
N ILE A 49 -11.34 -8.16 -5.93
CA ILE A 49 -11.12 -8.70 -4.58
C ILE A 49 -12.42 -9.23 -4.01
N ALA A 50 -13.40 -8.37 -3.87
CA ALA A 50 -14.66 -8.64 -3.17
C ALA A 50 -15.85 -8.92 -4.11
N GLY A 51 -15.62 -8.89 -5.42
CA GLY A 51 -16.63 -9.15 -6.44
C GLY A 51 -17.57 -7.97 -6.69
N ASP A 52 -18.38 -8.09 -7.75
CA ASP A 52 -19.33 -7.06 -8.22
C ASP A 52 -20.79 -7.34 -7.87
N GLY A 53 -21.10 -8.54 -7.35
CA GLY A 53 -22.44 -8.93 -6.95
C GLY A 53 -22.96 -8.18 -5.73
N ASP A 54 -24.27 -8.30 -5.46
CA ASP A 54 -24.91 -7.71 -4.27
C ASP A 54 -24.32 -8.26 -2.96
N ILE A 55 -23.87 -9.51 -2.98
CA ILE A 55 -23.22 -10.17 -1.86
C ILE A 55 -21.71 -10.16 -2.11
N PRO A 56 -20.90 -9.69 -1.15
CA PRO A 56 -19.44 -9.74 -1.27
C PRO A 56 -18.93 -11.18 -1.44
N HIS A 57 -17.81 -11.31 -2.15
CA HIS A 57 -17.16 -12.61 -2.36
C HIS A 57 -16.81 -13.25 -1.01
N PRO A 58 -17.20 -14.52 -0.76
CA PRO A 58 -16.98 -15.17 0.55
C PRO A 58 -15.51 -15.27 0.95
N GLY A 59 -14.59 -15.18 -0.01
CA GLY A 59 -13.15 -15.23 0.23
C GLY A 59 -12.56 -14.01 0.98
N ILE A 60 -13.35 -12.95 1.20
CA ILE A 60 -12.92 -11.84 2.07
C ILE A 60 -13.36 -12.04 3.53
N GLY A 61 -14.03 -13.16 3.85
CA GLY A 61 -14.55 -13.43 5.19
C GLY A 61 -15.56 -12.38 5.66
N SER A 62 -15.44 -11.96 6.89
CA SER A 62 -16.27 -10.92 7.52
C SER A 62 -15.85 -9.49 7.17
N ALA A 63 -14.82 -9.30 6.32
CA ALA A 63 -14.42 -7.98 5.87
C ALA A 63 -15.56 -7.28 5.10
N ARG A 64 -15.66 -5.97 5.29
CA ARG A 64 -16.69 -5.14 4.65
C ARG A 64 -16.17 -4.61 3.32
N ARG A 65 -16.96 -4.79 2.25
CA ARG A 65 -16.67 -4.20 0.94
C ARG A 65 -17.21 -2.77 0.83
N MET A 66 -16.40 -1.87 0.31
CA MET A 66 -16.84 -0.58 -0.24
C MET A 66 -16.52 -0.54 -1.74
N GLN A 67 -17.57 -0.45 -2.55
CA GLN A 67 -17.42 -0.33 -4.00
C GLN A 67 -17.03 1.09 -4.39
N VAL A 68 -16.14 1.20 -5.37
CA VAL A 68 -15.70 2.48 -5.92
C VAL A 68 -16.49 2.75 -7.22
N PRO A 69 -17.28 3.84 -7.30
CA PRO A 69 -18.09 4.13 -8.46
C PRO A 69 -17.30 4.33 -9.76
N SER A 70 -16.11 4.86 -9.65
CA SER A 70 -15.16 5.01 -10.75
C SER A 70 -13.73 5.11 -10.21
N PRO A 71 -12.69 4.76 -10.97
CA PRO A 71 -11.29 4.85 -10.52
C PRO A 71 -10.91 6.24 -10.01
N ALA A 72 -11.46 7.30 -10.57
CA ALA A 72 -11.20 8.67 -10.14
C ALA A 72 -11.72 8.97 -8.73
N MET A 73 -12.64 8.18 -8.20
CA MET A 73 -13.26 8.36 -6.88
C MET A 73 -12.63 7.50 -5.78
N GLN A 74 -11.63 6.67 -6.10
CA GLN A 74 -11.02 5.74 -5.14
C GLN A 74 -10.52 6.46 -3.89
N HIS A 75 -9.74 7.53 -4.05
CA HIS A 75 -9.22 8.34 -2.95
C HIS A 75 -10.32 8.86 -2.01
N ALA A 76 -11.47 9.28 -2.58
CA ALA A 76 -12.60 9.77 -1.80
C ALA A 76 -13.25 8.64 -0.99
N VAL A 77 -13.43 7.45 -1.59
CA VAL A 77 -13.97 6.28 -0.90
C VAL A 77 -13.02 5.79 0.20
N MET A 78 -11.70 5.86 -0.02
CA MET A 78 -10.70 5.55 1.02
C MET A 78 -10.86 6.45 2.25
N ILE A 79 -11.00 7.75 2.05
CA ILE A 79 -11.20 8.72 3.15
C ILE A 79 -12.56 8.50 3.83
N GLU A 80 -13.64 8.29 3.05
CA GLU A 80 -14.96 7.96 3.57
C GLU A 80 -14.95 6.72 4.46
N ALA A 81 -14.19 5.69 4.07
CA ALA A 81 -14.03 4.47 4.86
C ALA A 81 -13.55 4.77 6.27
N VAL A 82 -12.55 5.62 6.42
CA VAL A 82 -11.99 5.98 7.73
C VAL A 82 -12.94 6.87 8.51
N GLU A 83 -13.55 7.85 7.88
CA GLU A 83 -14.40 8.83 8.55
C GLU A 83 -15.70 8.23 9.08
N ASN A 84 -16.30 7.31 8.32
CA ASN A 84 -17.64 6.80 8.62
C ASN A 84 -17.67 5.40 9.26
N HIS A 85 -16.59 4.63 9.13
CA HIS A 85 -16.62 3.22 9.54
C HIS A 85 -15.56 2.81 10.56
N MET A 86 -14.64 3.70 10.92
CA MET A 86 -13.59 3.47 11.93
C MET A 86 -12.89 2.11 11.75
N PRO A 87 -12.34 1.80 10.58
CA PRO A 87 -11.64 0.55 10.35
C PRO A 87 -10.32 0.50 11.13
N GLU A 88 -9.86 -0.70 11.42
CA GLU A 88 -8.49 -0.95 11.90
C GLU A 88 -7.56 -1.24 10.73
N VAL A 89 -8.12 -1.79 9.64
CA VAL A 89 -7.39 -2.11 8.42
C VAL A 89 -8.19 -1.70 7.20
N ILE A 90 -7.52 -1.12 6.21
CA ILE A 90 -8.05 -0.93 4.86
C ILE A 90 -7.22 -1.73 3.87
N VAL A 91 -7.89 -2.59 3.11
CA VAL A 91 -7.31 -3.31 1.97
C VAL A 91 -7.71 -2.56 0.70
N ILE A 92 -6.72 -2.18 -0.10
CA ILE A 92 -6.91 -1.38 -1.32
C ILE A 92 -6.43 -2.21 -2.51
N ASP A 93 -7.26 -2.30 -3.55
CA ASP A 93 -6.93 -3.07 -4.75
C ASP A 93 -5.65 -2.57 -5.40
N GLU A 94 -5.60 -1.31 -5.79
CA GLU A 94 -4.43 -0.73 -6.41
C GLU A 94 -4.32 0.78 -6.13
N ILE A 95 -3.14 1.21 -5.70
CA ILE A 95 -2.79 2.63 -5.62
C ILE A 95 -2.21 3.03 -6.97
N GLY A 96 -2.97 3.82 -7.74
CA GLY A 96 -2.61 4.18 -9.11
C GLY A 96 -2.35 5.66 -9.34
N THR A 97 -2.85 6.53 -8.47
CA THR A 97 -2.80 7.99 -8.66
C THR A 97 -2.12 8.71 -7.48
N GLU A 98 -1.71 9.95 -7.71
CA GLU A 98 -1.20 10.81 -6.64
C GLU A 98 -2.25 11.08 -5.55
N LEU A 99 -3.54 11.18 -5.94
CA LEU A 99 -4.63 11.36 -4.99
C LEU A 99 -4.79 10.13 -4.09
N ASP A 100 -4.65 8.92 -4.64
CA ASP A 100 -4.67 7.68 -3.85
C ASP A 100 -3.48 7.62 -2.89
N ALA A 101 -2.29 7.99 -3.35
CA ALA A 101 -1.09 8.04 -2.52
C ALA A 101 -1.23 9.02 -1.34
N ASN A 102 -1.81 10.21 -1.59
CA ASN A 102 -2.08 11.20 -0.56
C ASN A 102 -3.16 10.73 0.44
N ALA A 103 -4.23 10.09 -0.06
CA ALA A 103 -5.25 9.48 0.80
C ALA A 103 -4.64 8.38 1.68
N ALA A 104 -3.84 7.49 1.11
CA ALA A 104 -3.14 6.43 1.86
C ALA A 104 -2.27 7.01 2.98
N ARG A 105 -1.50 8.08 2.70
CA ARG A 105 -0.70 8.77 3.72
C ARG A 105 -1.58 9.30 4.84
N THR A 106 -2.66 10.01 4.52
CA THR A 106 -3.58 10.57 5.50
C THR A 106 -4.18 9.49 6.40
N ILE A 107 -4.49 8.33 5.85
CA ILE A 107 -5.04 7.18 6.56
C ILE A 107 -3.99 6.56 7.48
N ALA A 108 -2.77 6.34 6.99
CA ALA A 108 -1.66 5.83 7.78
C ALA A 108 -1.33 6.74 8.97
N GLU A 109 -1.31 8.06 8.78
CA GLU A 109 -1.11 9.06 9.84
C GLU A 109 -2.20 9.02 10.93
N ARG A 110 -3.38 8.49 10.63
CA ARG A 110 -4.45 8.23 11.60
C ARG A 110 -4.31 6.89 12.33
N GLY A 111 -3.25 6.12 12.07
CA GLY A 111 -2.96 4.83 12.72
C GLY A 111 -3.77 3.66 12.17
N VAL A 112 -4.36 3.78 10.99
CA VAL A 112 -5.05 2.68 10.30
C VAL A 112 -4.05 1.91 9.47
N GLN A 113 -3.99 0.58 9.64
CA GLN A 113 -3.14 -0.29 8.84
C GLN A 113 -3.62 -0.33 7.38
N LEU A 114 -2.69 -0.21 6.45
CA LEU A 114 -2.97 -0.32 5.02
C LEU A 114 -2.34 -1.58 4.43
N VAL A 115 -3.11 -2.31 3.62
CA VAL A 115 -2.58 -3.35 2.75
C VAL A 115 -3.04 -3.06 1.34
N ALA A 116 -2.11 -2.84 0.43
CA ALA A 116 -2.44 -2.40 -0.93
C ALA A 116 -1.52 -3.03 -1.97
N THR A 117 -1.90 -2.94 -3.25
CA THR A 117 -0.96 -3.11 -4.35
C THR A 117 -0.66 -1.77 -5.03
N ALA A 118 0.41 -1.73 -5.80
CA ALA A 118 0.72 -0.62 -6.68
C ALA A 118 1.32 -1.12 -7.99
N HIS A 119 1.28 -0.28 -9.01
CA HIS A 119 1.98 -0.55 -10.26
C HIS A 119 3.49 -0.52 -10.06
N GLY A 120 4.14 -1.58 -10.46
CA GLY A 120 5.58 -1.75 -10.39
C GLY A 120 5.94 -3.18 -10.05
N ASN A 121 7.15 -3.58 -10.40
CA ASN A 121 7.63 -4.93 -10.13
C ASN A 121 8.64 -4.96 -9.00
N THR A 122 9.30 -3.83 -8.74
CA THR A 122 10.37 -3.71 -7.76
C THR A 122 10.28 -2.37 -7.00
N LEU A 123 10.87 -2.33 -5.81
CA LEU A 123 11.03 -1.09 -5.04
C LEU A 123 11.76 -0.02 -5.85
N GLY A 124 12.79 -0.39 -6.62
CA GLY A 124 13.51 0.54 -7.47
C GLY A 124 12.62 1.23 -8.51
N ASN A 125 11.69 0.48 -9.14
CA ASN A 125 10.72 1.05 -10.07
C ASN A 125 9.78 2.05 -9.36
N LEU A 126 9.36 1.72 -8.14
CA LEU A 126 8.45 2.57 -7.37
C LEU A 126 9.11 3.89 -6.94
N ILE A 127 10.35 3.84 -6.47
CA ILE A 127 11.14 5.02 -6.10
C ILE A 127 11.29 5.98 -7.27
N MET A 128 11.48 5.45 -8.48
CA MET A 128 11.64 6.25 -9.70
C MET A 128 10.31 6.71 -10.31
N ASN A 129 9.18 6.25 -9.80
CA ASN A 129 7.86 6.64 -10.27
C ASN A 129 7.47 8.00 -9.67
N PRO A 130 7.34 9.07 -10.48
CA PRO A 130 7.06 10.41 -9.97
C PRO A 130 5.69 10.51 -9.27
N THR A 131 4.75 9.66 -9.63
CA THR A 131 3.39 9.64 -9.07
C THR A 131 3.32 8.88 -7.74
N LEU A 132 4.06 7.78 -7.62
CA LEU A 132 3.91 6.84 -6.50
C LEU A 132 5.10 6.80 -5.55
N SER A 133 6.22 7.47 -5.87
CA SER A 133 7.39 7.48 -4.99
C SER A 133 7.08 7.96 -3.56
N ASP A 134 6.05 8.79 -3.41
CA ASP A 134 5.62 9.33 -2.11
C ASP A 134 5.12 8.26 -1.15
N VAL A 135 4.61 7.12 -1.64
CA VAL A 135 4.16 6.02 -0.75
C VAL A 135 5.32 5.33 -0.02
N VAL A 136 6.54 5.47 -0.56
CA VAL A 136 7.79 5.00 0.06
C VAL A 136 8.65 6.16 0.60
N GLY A 137 8.04 7.32 0.82
CA GLY A 137 8.67 8.49 1.42
C GLY A 137 9.17 9.54 0.43
N GLY A 138 9.07 9.29 -0.86
CA GLY A 138 9.53 10.20 -1.91
C GLY A 138 11.04 10.42 -1.89
N VAL A 139 11.54 11.05 -2.96
CA VAL A 139 12.96 11.37 -3.12
C VAL A 139 13.11 12.86 -3.42
N GLN A 140 14.04 13.49 -2.77
CA GLN A 140 14.42 14.89 -3.04
C GLN A 140 15.91 15.03 -3.27
N SER A 141 16.27 15.98 -4.10
CA SER A 141 17.67 16.37 -4.31
C SER A 141 18.07 17.40 -3.26
N VAL A 142 19.09 17.10 -2.49
CA VAL A 142 19.64 17.98 -1.45
C VAL A 142 21.06 18.41 -1.84
N ILE A 143 21.34 19.71 -1.71
CA ILE A 143 22.68 20.26 -1.94
C ILE A 143 23.42 20.29 -0.60
N LEU A 144 24.46 19.48 -0.47
CA LEU A 144 25.32 19.44 0.69
C LEU A 144 26.30 20.63 0.71
N GLY A 145 26.58 21.15 1.89
CA GLY A 145 27.70 22.06 2.08
C GLY A 145 29.05 21.37 1.78
N ASP A 146 30.08 22.17 1.47
CA ASP A 146 31.39 21.64 1.07
C ASP A 146 32.01 20.71 2.09
N ASP A 147 31.89 21.03 3.37
CA ASP A 147 32.44 20.22 4.45
C ASP A 147 31.70 18.89 4.62
N GLU A 148 30.38 18.89 4.46
CA GLU A 148 29.56 17.68 4.55
C GLU A 148 29.78 16.75 3.34
N ALA A 149 29.88 17.31 2.14
CA ALA A 149 30.17 16.55 0.92
C ALA A 149 31.55 15.87 1.01
N ARG A 150 32.56 16.58 1.56
CA ARG A 150 33.90 16.03 1.80
C ARG A 150 33.87 14.92 2.86
N ARG A 151 33.13 15.11 3.95
CA ARG A 151 33.01 14.12 5.03
C ARG A 151 32.34 12.83 4.54
N ARG A 152 31.27 12.95 3.76
CA ARG A 152 30.56 11.80 3.18
C ARG A 152 31.25 11.23 1.94
N ARG A 153 32.28 11.88 1.41
CA ARG A 153 32.99 11.50 0.18
C ARG A 153 32.03 11.34 -1.02
N THR A 154 31.05 12.22 -1.12
CA THR A 154 30.03 12.18 -2.18
C THR A 154 30.04 13.48 -2.99
N GLN A 155 29.22 13.49 -4.06
CA GLN A 155 28.94 14.73 -4.79
C GLN A 155 28.16 15.70 -3.89
N LYS A 156 28.19 17.00 -4.21
CA LYS A 156 27.42 18.03 -3.49
C LYS A 156 25.91 17.80 -3.57
N THR A 157 25.42 17.23 -4.67
CA THR A 157 24.03 16.92 -4.85
C THR A 157 23.82 15.43 -4.56
N VAL A 158 23.01 15.13 -3.54
CA VAL A 158 22.63 13.78 -3.15
C VAL A 158 21.12 13.65 -3.15
N LEU A 159 20.63 12.44 -3.39
CA LEU A 159 19.23 12.12 -3.23
C LEU A 159 19.01 11.66 -1.79
N GLU A 160 18.03 12.26 -1.14
CA GLU A 160 17.61 11.90 0.21
C GLU A 160 16.10 11.65 0.23
N ARG A 161 15.64 10.85 1.20
CA ARG A 161 14.21 10.66 1.43
C ARG A 161 13.56 11.99 1.84
N ARG A 162 12.38 12.29 1.28
CA ARG A 162 11.66 13.54 1.54
C ARG A 162 10.82 13.48 2.82
N ALA A 163 10.19 12.32 3.10
CA ALA A 163 9.27 12.12 4.22
C ALA A 163 9.29 10.66 4.69
N PRO A 164 8.76 10.33 5.87
CA PRO A 164 8.55 8.95 6.27
C PRO A 164 7.70 8.19 5.24
N PRO A 165 7.94 6.89 5.04
CA PRO A 165 7.13 6.08 4.13
C PRO A 165 5.70 5.93 4.67
N THR A 166 4.74 5.79 3.75
CA THR A 166 3.35 5.46 4.08
C THR A 166 3.19 3.97 4.40
N PHE A 167 4.00 3.14 3.73
CA PHE A 167 4.05 1.70 3.95
C PHE A 167 5.37 1.32 4.59
N ASP A 168 5.30 0.58 5.70
CA ASP A 168 6.46 0.15 6.48
C ASP A 168 7.18 -1.01 5.82
N ILE A 169 6.40 -1.89 5.19
CA ILE A 169 6.87 -3.12 4.55
C ILE A 169 6.46 -3.11 3.08
N LEU A 170 7.40 -3.53 2.22
CA LEU A 170 7.13 -3.75 0.80
C LEU A 170 7.48 -5.18 0.44
N VAL A 171 6.58 -5.84 -0.28
CA VAL A 171 6.75 -7.21 -0.76
C VAL A 171 6.73 -7.24 -2.27
N GLU A 172 7.84 -7.64 -2.89
CA GLU A 172 7.93 -7.87 -4.32
C GLU A 172 7.57 -9.34 -4.62
N ILE A 173 6.47 -9.56 -5.33
CA ILE A 173 6.01 -10.89 -5.72
C ILE A 173 6.59 -11.21 -7.08
N GLN A 174 7.58 -12.09 -7.09
CA GLN A 174 8.27 -12.53 -8.31
C GLN A 174 7.65 -13.80 -8.92
N GLY A 175 6.96 -14.58 -8.11
CA GLY A 175 6.27 -15.82 -8.48
C GLY A 175 5.46 -16.39 -7.33
N TRP A 176 4.83 -17.54 -7.53
CA TRP A 176 3.96 -18.18 -6.54
C TRP A 176 4.66 -18.53 -5.21
N SER A 177 5.96 -18.78 -5.23
CA SER A 177 6.77 -19.12 -4.06
C SER A 177 7.96 -18.19 -3.88
N ASP A 178 8.12 -17.20 -4.74
CA ASP A 178 9.24 -16.28 -4.73
C ASP A 178 8.78 -14.86 -4.39
N VAL A 179 9.18 -14.40 -3.22
CA VAL A 179 8.92 -13.04 -2.74
C VAL A 179 10.21 -12.42 -2.19
N VAL A 180 10.37 -11.13 -2.40
CA VAL A 180 11.41 -10.34 -1.75
C VAL A 180 10.73 -9.38 -0.78
N VAL A 181 11.13 -9.42 0.49
CA VAL A 181 10.55 -8.59 1.55
C VAL A 181 11.54 -7.50 1.94
N HIS A 182 11.09 -6.27 1.86
CA HIS A 182 11.75 -5.10 2.40
C HIS A 182 11.02 -4.71 3.68
N SER A 183 11.61 -5.02 4.83
CA SER A 183 11.00 -4.82 6.15
C SER A 183 11.23 -3.43 6.76
N ASP A 184 11.92 -2.58 6.05
CA ASP A 184 12.20 -1.19 6.40
C ASP A 184 12.32 -0.41 5.09
N VAL A 185 11.22 0.16 4.66
CA VAL A 185 11.11 0.83 3.34
C VAL A 185 11.54 2.28 3.42
#